data_a46d397fdc255ca229027a39ffd40a67
#
_entry.id   a46d397fdc255ca229027a39ffd40a67
#
_cell.length_a   1.000
_cell.length_b   1.000
_cell.length_c   1.000
_cell.angle_alpha   90.00
_cell.angle_beta   90.00
_cell.angle_gamma   90.00
#
_symmetry.space_group_name_H-M   'P 1'
#
loop_
_entity.id
_entity.type
_entity.pdbx_description
1 polymer ?
#
loop_
_entity_poly.entity_id
_entity_poly.type
_entity_poly.pdbx_seq_one_letter_code
_entity_poly.pdbx_strand_id
1 'polypeptide(L)'
;MKLLNDQKFRRKGLSLEEAARKIRLVAMDIDGTLTDGSILYRGDSTEELKAFNVHDGTGVTMLLREELIVGALTGRQSAANEIRCRELHMRFLEQRCWNKRETLERVAASFGCTLDECLFLGDDLIDADAIRNAGIGIAVADAEPECAAVADLQTERHAGHGALREVAVWLIKLQGKWQNEMNHYHL
;
A
#
# COMPACT_ATOMS: atom_id res chain seq x y z
N MET A 1 3.90 10.52 8.76
CA MET A 1 4.87 9.44 8.32
C MET A 1 6.15 9.56 9.12
N LYS A 2 6.56 8.49 9.78
CA LYS A 2 7.79 8.39 10.58
C LYS A 2 8.85 7.64 9.78
N LEU A 3 10.05 8.22 9.61
CA LEU A 3 11.19 7.53 9.00
C LEU A 3 11.77 6.55 10.04
N LEU A 4 11.88 5.27 9.68
CA LEU A 4 12.46 4.22 10.52
C LEU A 4 13.88 3.89 10.09
N ASN A 5 14.12 3.81 8.78
CA ASN A 5 15.40 3.38 8.23
C ASN A 5 15.64 4.03 6.85
N ASP A 6 16.80 4.68 6.69
CA ASP A 6 17.22 5.29 5.42
C ASP A 6 18.40 4.56 4.74
N GLN A 7 18.90 3.48 5.33
CA GLN A 7 20.09 2.76 4.84
C GLN A 7 19.92 2.24 3.42
N LYS A 8 18.70 1.80 3.05
CA LYS A 8 18.39 1.35 1.69
C LYS A 8 18.66 2.45 0.66
N PHE A 9 18.20 3.66 0.93
CA PHE A 9 18.37 4.82 0.05
C PHE A 9 19.83 5.25 -0.01
N ARG A 10 20.50 5.34 1.12
CA ARG A 10 21.93 5.69 1.20
C ARG A 10 22.81 4.74 0.41
N ARG A 11 22.55 3.40 0.47
CA ARG A 11 23.31 2.41 -0.31
C ARG A 11 23.13 2.59 -1.81
N LYS A 12 22.00 3.12 -2.27
CA LYS A 12 21.71 3.43 -3.67
C LYS A 12 22.11 4.85 -4.07
N GLY A 13 22.70 5.64 -3.15
CA GLY A 13 23.05 7.04 -3.38
C GLY A 13 21.82 7.93 -3.64
N LEU A 14 20.67 7.61 -3.04
CA LEU A 14 19.41 8.33 -3.21
C LEU A 14 18.97 8.97 -1.88
N SER A 15 18.29 10.09 -1.97
CA SER A 15 17.44 10.58 -0.89
C SER A 15 16.08 9.87 -0.91
N LEU A 16 15.32 9.96 0.19
CA LEU A 16 13.95 9.47 0.25
C LEU A 16 13.05 10.15 -0.79
N GLU A 17 13.24 11.45 -1.00
CA GLU A 17 12.50 12.22 -2.00
C GLU A 17 12.78 11.74 -3.43
N GLU A 18 14.06 11.46 -3.74
CA GLU A 18 14.44 10.92 -5.04
C GLU A 18 13.86 9.51 -5.26
N ALA A 19 13.84 8.67 -4.22
CA ALA A 19 13.19 7.37 -4.27
C ALA A 19 11.67 7.52 -4.49
N ALA A 20 11.00 8.41 -3.74
CA ALA A 20 9.57 8.66 -3.86
C ALA A 20 9.17 9.15 -5.27
N ARG A 21 10.00 9.97 -5.91
CA ARG A 21 9.76 10.43 -7.29
C ARG A 21 9.84 9.33 -8.34
N LYS A 22 10.52 8.21 -8.03
CA LYS A 22 10.61 7.04 -8.92
C LYS A 22 9.42 6.10 -8.79
N ILE A 23 8.62 6.20 -7.73
CA ILE A 23 7.47 5.30 -7.49
C ILE A 23 6.42 5.49 -8.59
N ARG A 24 6.07 4.39 -9.23
CA ARG A 24 5.05 4.27 -10.27
C ARG A 24 3.95 3.29 -9.89
N LEU A 25 4.26 2.34 -8.99
CA LEU A 25 3.34 1.32 -8.54
C LEU A 25 3.23 1.34 -7.02
N VAL A 26 1.99 1.37 -6.52
CA VAL A 26 1.65 1.26 -5.10
C VAL A 26 0.88 -0.03 -4.88
N ALA A 27 1.47 -0.95 -4.15
CA ALA A 27 0.86 -2.19 -3.72
C ALA A 27 0.66 -2.19 -2.21
N MET A 28 -0.37 -2.90 -1.74
CA MET A 28 -0.66 -2.99 -0.32
C MET A 28 -1.27 -4.33 0.04
N ASP A 29 -1.16 -4.71 1.32
CA ASP A 29 -1.99 -5.76 1.88
C ASP A 29 -3.43 -5.26 2.11
N ILE A 30 -4.33 -6.17 2.47
CA ILE A 30 -5.74 -5.85 2.78
C ILE A 30 -6.02 -6.02 4.27
N ASP A 31 -5.82 -7.24 4.80
CA ASP A 31 -6.22 -7.58 6.17
C ASP A 31 -5.17 -7.10 7.17
N GLY A 32 -5.48 -6.09 7.98
CA GLY A 32 -4.50 -5.43 8.84
C GLY A 32 -3.80 -4.23 8.18
N THR A 33 -4.18 -3.87 6.95
CA THR A 33 -3.64 -2.69 6.23
C THR A 33 -4.77 -1.78 5.74
N LEU A 34 -5.61 -2.25 4.80
CA LEU A 34 -6.83 -1.55 4.34
C LEU A 34 -8.04 -1.76 5.26
N THR A 35 -8.00 -2.81 6.08
CA THR A 35 -8.93 -3.09 7.17
C THR A 35 -8.19 -3.04 8.49
N ASP A 36 -8.92 -3.07 9.61
CA ASP A 36 -8.37 -3.16 10.97
C ASP A 36 -7.90 -4.57 11.37
N GLY A 37 -7.84 -5.53 10.42
CA GLY A 37 -7.48 -6.92 10.64
C GLY A 37 -8.61 -7.79 11.20
N SER A 38 -9.77 -7.23 11.55
CA SER A 38 -10.92 -7.98 12.04
C SER A 38 -11.54 -8.84 10.94
N ILE A 39 -11.85 -10.10 11.28
CA ILE A 39 -12.58 -11.02 10.41
C ILE A 39 -13.97 -11.22 10.97
N LEU A 40 -14.98 -10.86 10.20
CA LEU A 40 -16.38 -11.02 10.58
C LEU A 40 -17.03 -12.08 9.69
N TYR A 41 -17.72 -13.02 10.30
CA TYR A 41 -18.50 -14.04 9.60
C TYR A 41 -20.00 -13.78 9.76
N ARG A 42 -20.76 -14.02 8.72
CA ARG A 42 -22.21 -13.92 8.76
C ARG A 42 -22.83 -15.24 9.20
N GLY A 43 -23.08 -15.38 10.52
CA GLY A 43 -23.77 -16.54 11.08
C GLY A 43 -23.03 -17.86 10.78
N ASP A 44 -23.71 -18.78 10.11
CA ASP A 44 -23.22 -20.08 9.67
C ASP A 44 -22.60 -20.09 8.26
N SER A 45 -22.55 -18.93 7.62
CA SER A 45 -21.93 -18.75 6.30
C SER A 45 -20.42 -18.69 6.41
N THR A 46 -19.73 -19.18 5.38
CA THR A 46 -18.27 -18.96 5.21
C THR A 46 -17.97 -17.60 4.56
N GLU A 47 -19.00 -16.78 4.31
CA GLU A 47 -18.85 -15.44 3.74
C GLU A 47 -18.26 -14.49 4.76
N GLU A 48 -17.14 -13.86 4.38
CA GLU A 48 -16.49 -12.84 5.18
C GLU A 48 -17.11 -11.46 4.91
N LEU A 49 -17.35 -10.73 5.98
CA LEU A 49 -17.68 -9.31 5.93
C LEU A 49 -16.43 -8.51 6.30
N LYS A 50 -16.13 -7.46 5.55
CA LYS A 50 -14.99 -6.56 5.81
C LYS A 50 -15.45 -5.11 5.86
N ALA A 51 -14.90 -4.36 6.82
CA ALA A 51 -15.08 -2.93 6.90
C ALA A 51 -13.89 -2.22 6.26
N PHE A 52 -14.15 -1.42 5.23
CA PHE A 52 -13.16 -0.58 4.56
C PHE A 52 -13.39 0.88 4.91
N ASN A 53 -12.30 1.62 5.06
CA ASN A 53 -12.35 3.05 5.38
C ASN A 53 -12.56 3.90 4.11
N VAL A 54 -13.44 4.89 4.19
CA VAL A 54 -13.73 5.81 3.09
C VAL A 54 -12.51 6.67 2.74
N HIS A 55 -11.75 7.10 3.75
CA HIS A 55 -10.55 7.92 3.52
C HIS A 55 -9.46 7.14 2.77
N ASP A 56 -9.28 5.84 3.06
CA ASP A 56 -8.35 4.99 2.32
C ASP A 56 -8.80 4.81 0.87
N GLY A 57 -10.11 4.66 0.63
CA GLY A 57 -10.67 4.67 -0.72
C GLY A 57 -10.38 5.97 -1.48
N THR A 58 -10.49 7.12 -0.81
CA THR A 58 -10.07 8.39 -1.39
C THR A 58 -8.58 8.41 -1.70
N GLY A 59 -7.74 7.82 -0.83
CA GLY A 59 -6.30 7.67 -1.07
C GLY A 59 -6.00 6.90 -2.36
N VAL A 60 -6.67 5.77 -2.59
CA VAL A 60 -6.58 5.01 -3.85
C VAL A 60 -6.95 5.88 -5.06
N THR A 61 -8.09 6.58 -4.97
CA THR A 61 -8.57 7.44 -6.07
C THR A 61 -7.56 8.56 -6.41
N MET A 62 -6.96 9.17 -5.40
CA MET A 62 -5.93 10.20 -5.60
C MET A 62 -4.70 9.64 -6.30
N LEU A 63 -4.18 8.50 -5.86
CA LEU A 63 -3.03 7.84 -6.49
C LEU A 63 -3.30 7.47 -7.95
N LEU A 64 -4.49 6.93 -8.25
CA LEU A 64 -4.90 6.58 -9.61
C LEU A 64 -5.05 7.83 -10.51
N ARG A 65 -5.55 8.95 -9.97
CA ARG A 65 -5.67 10.23 -10.69
C ARG A 65 -4.30 10.79 -11.08
N GLU A 66 -3.31 10.60 -10.21
CA GLU A 66 -1.93 10.99 -10.48
C GLU A 66 -1.15 9.94 -11.31
N GLU A 67 -1.89 9.05 -12.00
CA GLU A 67 -1.40 8.04 -12.94
C GLU A 67 -0.52 6.95 -12.32
N LEU A 68 -0.62 6.75 -11.00
CA LEU A 68 0.04 5.64 -10.34
C LEU A 68 -0.74 4.34 -10.56
N ILE A 69 -0.03 3.22 -10.66
CA ILE A 69 -0.61 1.89 -10.70
C ILE A 69 -0.89 1.48 -9.25
N VAL A 70 -2.14 1.17 -8.93
CA VAL A 70 -2.54 0.85 -7.55
C VAL A 70 -3.24 -0.50 -7.51
N GLY A 71 -2.88 -1.36 -6.56
CA GLY A 71 -3.52 -2.65 -6.35
C GLY A 71 -3.13 -3.32 -5.04
N ALA A 72 -3.69 -4.51 -4.82
CA ALA A 72 -3.54 -5.23 -3.56
C ALA A 72 -3.00 -6.65 -3.74
N LEU A 73 -2.20 -7.10 -2.77
CA LEU A 73 -1.67 -8.46 -2.63
C LEU A 73 -2.08 -8.98 -1.24
N THR A 74 -2.96 -9.97 -1.17
CA THR A 74 -3.45 -10.52 0.11
C THR A 74 -3.32 -12.03 0.18
N GLY A 75 -2.99 -12.56 1.36
CA GLY A 75 -2.96 -13.99 1.63
C GLY A 75 -4.36 -14.63 1.61
N ARG A 76 -5.39 -13.87 1.92
CA ARG A 76 -6.77 -14.36 1.99
C ARG A 76 -7.48 -14.20 0.65
N GLN A 77 -8.51 -15.04 0.44
CA GLN A 77 -9.45 -14.88 -0.67
C GLN A 77 -10.82 -14.51 -0.11
N SER A 78 -11.40 -13.43 -0.61
CA SER A 78 -12.72 -12.96 -0.20
C SER A 78 -13.41 -12.21 -1.33
N ALA A 79 -14.72 -12.42 -1.48
CA ALA A 79 -15.54 -11.65 -2.40
C ALA A 79 -15.57 -10.15 -2.04
N ALA A 80 -15.45 -9.82 -0.74
CA ALA A 80 -15.37 -8.43 -0.29
C ALA A 80 -14.14 -7.71 -0.85
N ASN A 81 -12.99 -8.39 -0.97
CA ASN A 81 -11.78 -7.85 -1.59
C ASN A 81 -12.02 -7.51 -3.07
N GLU A 82 -12.65 -8.44 -3.81
CA GLU A 82 -12.95 -8.24 -5.24
C GLU A 82 -13.91 -7.08 -5.47
N ILE A 83 -14.97 -6.99 -4.64
CA ILE A 83 -15.95 -5.90 -4.70
C ILE A 83 -15.24 -4.57 -4.44
N ARG A 84 -14.44 -4.48 -3.38
CA ARG A 84 -13.77 -3.23 -3.00
C ARG A 84 -12.72 -2.79 -4.01
N CYS A 85 -11.88 -3.70 -4.50
CA CYS A 85 -10.88 -3.39 -5.51
C CYS A 85 -11.51 -2.94 -6.84
N ARG A 86 -12.61 -3.57 -7.25
CA ARG A 86 -13.37 -3.18 -8.44
C ARG A 86 -14.01 -1.80 -8.29
N GLU A 87 -14.67 -1.54 -7.15
CA GLU A 87 -15.28 -0.23 -6.82
C GLU A 87 -14.25 0.90 -6.90
N LEU A 88 -13.05 0.67 -6.39
CA LEU A 88 -11.95 1.64 -6.37
C LEU A 88 -11.14 1.66 -7.67
N HIS A 89 -11.50 0.88 -8.68
CA HIS A 89 -10.78 0.77 -9.96
C HIS A 89 -9.30 0.41 -9.81
N MET A 90 -8.95 -0.37 -8.79
CA MET A 90 -7.58 -0.87 -8.63
C MET A 90 -7.16 -1.67 -9.86
N ARG A 91 -5.89 -1.59 -10.23
CA ARG A 91 -5.35 -2.19 -11.46
C ARG A 91 -5.07 -3.68 -11.34
N PHE A 92 -4.87 -4.17 -10.13
CA PHE A 92 -4.66 -5.59 -9.84
C PHE A 92 -5.14 -5.94 -8.44
N LEU A 93 -5.51 -7.20 -8.27
CA LEU A 93 -5.78 -7.87 -6.99
C LEU A 93 -5.24 -9.29 -7.09
N GLU A 94 -4.25 -9.62 -6.29
CA GLU A 94 -3.72 -10.96 -6.13
C GLU A 94 -4.16 -11.53 -4.78
N GLN A 95 -4.97 -12.56 -4.81
CA GLN A 95 -5.45 -13.26 -3.62
C GLN A 95 -4.71 -14.59 -3.45
N ARG A 96 -4.74 -15.19 -2.25
CA ARG A 96 -3.95 -16.38 -1.88
C ARG A 96 -2.44 -16.19 -2.12
N CYS A 97 -1.98 -14.96 -1.93
CA CYS A 97 -0.61 -14.55 -2.19
C CYS A 97 0.24 -14.74 -0.93
N TRP A 98 0.95 -15.85 -0.84
CA TRP A 98 1.82 -16.19 0.30
C TRP A 98 3.25 -15.70 0.11
N ASN A 99 3.73 -15.54 -1.12
CA ASN A 99 5.02 -14.96 -1.44
C ASN A 99 4.81 -13.59 -2.07
N LYS A 100 4.60 -12.57 -1.22
CA LYS A 100 4.25 -11.23 -1.70
C LYS A 100 5.38 -10.54 -2.46
N ARG A 101 6.67 -10.81 -2.14
CA ARG A 101 7.79 -10.23 -2.89
C ARG A 101 7.81 -10.71 -4.35
N GLU A 102 7.77 -12.02 -4.58
CA GLU A 102 7.79 -12.57 -5.94
C GLU A 102 6.53 -12.14 -6.71
N THR A 103 5.39 -12.10 -6.05
CA THR A 103 4.15 -11.64 -6.66
C THR A 103 4.24 -10.15 -7.03
N LEU A 104 4.79 -9.31 -6.15
CA LEU A 104 5.02 -7.89 -6.43
C LEU A 104 5.96 -7.70 -7.64
N GLU A 105 7.05 -8.46 -7.70
CA GLU A 105 8.00 -8.42 -8.82
C GLU A 105 7.35 -8.81 -10.14
N ARG A 106 6.56 -9.89 -10.15
CA ARG A 106 5.80 -10.35 -11.32
C ARG A 106 4.76 -9.32 -11.78
N VAL A 107 4.00 -8.76 -10.83
CA VAL A 107 2.99 -7.72 -11.11
C VAL A 107 3.69 -6.47 -11.63
N ALA A 108 4.74 -5.99 -10.97
CA ALA A 108 5.50 -4.82 -11.42
C ALA A 108 6.01 -4.99 -12.85
N ALA A 109 6.61 -6.14 -13.16
CA ALA A 109 7.09 -6.45 -14.50
C ALA A 109 5.98 -6.41 -15.56
N SER A 110 4.75 -6.85 -15.24
CA SER A 110 3.61 -6.81 -16.17
C SER A 110 3.17 -5.38 -16.53
N PHE A 111 3.53 -4.40 -15.69
CA PHE A 111 3.31 -2.98 -15.93
C PHE A 111 4.57 -2.23 -16.39
N GLY A 112 5.66 -2.95 -16.68
CA GLY A 112 6.93 -2.33 -17.09
C GLY A 112 7.58 -1.54 -15.97
N CYS A 113 7.42 -2.00 -14.71
CA CYS A 113 8.06 -1.47 -13.51
C CYS A 113 9.05 -2.47 -12.93
N THR A 114 10.02 -1.96 -12.18
CA THR A 114 10.95 -2.73 -11.34
C THR A 114 10.51 -2.61 -9.88
N LEU A 115 11.06 -3.46 -8.99
CA LEU A 115 10.80 -3.35 -7.55
C LEU A 115 11.23 -1.99 -6.99
N ASP A 116 12.26 -1.35 -7.55
CA ASP A 116 12.72 -0.01 -7.15
C ASP A 116 11.71 1.10 -7.45
N GLU A 117 10.76 0.86 -8.34
CA GLU A 117 9.67 1.76 -8.69
C GLU A 117 8.35 1.41 -7.97
N CYS A 118 8.41 0.43 -7.03
CA CYS A 118 7.27 0.00 -6.23
C CYS A 118 7.32 0.57 -4.82
N LEU A 119 6.15 0.98 -4.29
CA LEU A 119 5.89 1.17 -2.88
C LEU A 119 5.03 0.00 -2.40
N PHE A 120 5.39 -0.58 -1.25
CA PHE A 120 4.58 -1.61 -0.60
C PHE A 120 4.20 -1.18 0.82
N LEU A 121 2.89 -1.26 1.15
CA LEU A 121 2.33 -1.00 2.47
C LEU A 121 1.78 -2.30 3.06
N GLY A 122 2.17 -2.63 4.29
CA GLY A 122 1.75 -3.85 4.99
C GLY A 122 1.85 -3.75 6.50
N ASP A 123 1.51 -4.84 7.19
CA ASP A 123 1.40 -4.89 8.64
C ASP A 123 2.05 -6.11 9.31
N ASP A 124 2.21 -7.24 8.63
CA ASP A 124 2.60 -8.50 9.26
C ASP A 124 3.79 -9.17 8.56
N LEU A 125 4.26 -10.28 9.15
CA LEU A 125 5.40 -11.08 8.68
C LEU A 125 5.31 -11.49 7.22
N ILE A 126 4.10 -11.76 6.72
CA ILE A 126 3.87 -12.12 5.32
C ILE A 126 4.23 -10.98 4.36
N ASP A 127 4.24 -9.73 4.85
CA ASP A 127 4.56 -8.52 4.10
C ASP A 127 6.04 -8.18 4.14
N ALA A 128 6.75 -8.65 5.16
CA ALA A 128 8.10 -8.21 5.50
C ALA A 128 9.08 -8.31 4.33
N ASP A 129 8.99 -9.37 3.51
CA ASP A 129 9.90 -9.54 2.37
C ASP A 129 9.56 -8.58 1.22
N ALA A 130 8.28 -8.29 0.97
CA ALA A 130 7.86 -7.29 -0.01
C ALA A 130 8.25 -5.88 0.45
N ILE A 131 8.01 -5.53 1.71
CA ILE A 131 8.40 -4.25 2.34
C ILE A 131 9.91 -4.03 2.21
N ARG A 132 10.71 -5.03 2.57
CA ARG A 132 12.18 -4.93 2.52
C ARG A 132 12.70 -4.68 1.11
N ASN A 133 12.11 -5.30 0.08
CA ASN A 133 12.64 -5.33 -1.28
C ASN A 133 11.97 -4.32 -2.23
N ALA A 134 10.82 -3.75 -1.89
CA ALA A 134 10.24 -2.64 -2.65
C ALA A 134 11.16 -1.41 -2.65
N GLY A 135 11.00 -0.53 -3.61
CA GLY A 135 11.70 0.76 -3.66
C GLY A 135 11.48 1.56 -2.38
N ILE A 136 10.23 1.57 -1.88
CA ILE A 136 9.86 2.11 -0.57
C ILE A 136 8.95 1.10 0.12
N GLY A 137 9.36 0.64 1.31
CA GLY A 137 8.58 -0.24 2.16
C GLY A 137 8.00 0.52 3.36
N ILE A 138 6.70 0.40 3.58
CA ILE A 138 5.99 1.11 4.64
C ILE A 138 5.24 0.12 5.51
N ALA A 139 5.37 0.27 6.84
CA ALA A 139 4.54 -0.40 7.82
C ALA A 139 3.40 0.51 8.30
N VAL A 140 2.21 -0.02 8.57
CA VAL A 140 1.16 0.74 9.25
C VAL A 140 1.54 1.03 10.71
N ALA A 141 0.87 1.99 11.37
CA ALA A 141 1.21 2.42 12.73
C ALA A 141 1.15 1.31 13.77
N ASP A 142 0.25 0.37 13.58
CA ASP A 142 -0.04 -0.78 14.43
C ASP A 142 0.45 -2.12 13.82
N ALA A 143 1.40 -2.05 12.89
CA ALA A 143 2.06 -3.23 12.33
C ALA A 143 2.80 -4.02 13.41
N GLU A 144 2.91 -5.34 13.18
CA GLU A 144 3.73 -6.21 14.01
C GLU A 144 5.19 -5.73 14.05
N PRO A 145 5.88 -5.85 15.22
CA PRO A 145 7.25 -5.33 15.39
C PRO A 145 8.24 -5.83 14.34
N GLU A 146 8.11 -7.07 13.91
CA GLU A 146 8.99 -7.69 12.91
C GLU A 146 8.78 -7.09 11.52
N CYS A 147 7.56 -6.73 11.19
CA CYS A 147 7.23 -6.02 9.96
C CYS A 147 7.80 -4.59 10.00
N ALA A 148 7.55 -3.87 11.09
CA ALA A 148 8.07 -2.51 11.28
C ALA A 148 9.61 -2.47 11.26
N ALA A 149 10.29 -3.50 11.78
CA ALA A 149 11.76 -3.58 11.84
C ALA A 149 12.42 -3.60 10.45
N VAL A 150 11.72 -3.99 9.41
CA VAL A 150 12.24 -4.05 8.03
C VAL A 150 11.74 -2.92 7.14
N ALA A 151 10.81 -2.11 7.62
CA ALA A 151 10.22 -1.01 6.89
C ALA A 151 11.16 0.22 6.83
N ASP A 152 11.05 0.99 5.77
CA ASP A 152 11.73 2.28 5.62
C ASP A 152 10.98 3.37 6.40
N LEU A 153 9.65 3.31 6.37
CA LEU A 153 8.74 4.28 6.97
C LEU A 153 7.62 3.57 7.74
N GLN A 154 7.00 4.31 8.65
CA GLN A 154 5.79 3.89 9.35
C GLN A 154 4.74 5.00 9.28
N THR A 155 3.48 4.65 9.11
CA THR A 155 2.37 5.61 9.18
C THR A 155 2.14 6.06 10.63
N GLU A 156 1.47 7.20 10.80
CA GLU A 156 0.95 7.64 12.11
C GLU A 156 -0.49 7.17 12.32
N ARG A 157 -1.19 6.90 11.20
CA ARG A 157 -2.54 6.35 11.21
C ARG A 157 -2.52 4.84 11.22
N HIS A 158 -3.45 4.25 11.97
CA HIS A 158 -3.63 2.81 12.09
C HIS A 158 -4.24 2.19 10.83
N ALA A 159 -4.05 0.88 10.69
CA ALA A 159 -4.69 0.05 9.68
C ALA A 159 -6.21 0.26 9.65
N GLY A 160 -6.81 0.34 8.46
CA GLY A 160 -8.24 0.57 8.30
C GLY A 160 -8.75 1.92 8.82
N HIS A 161 -7.87 2.84 9.21
CA HIS A 161 -8.22 4.16 9.76
C HIS A 161 -7.55 5.33 9.02
N GLY A 162 -7.26 5.13 7.75
CA GLY A 162 -6.68 6.16 6.90
C GLY A 162 -5.16 6.06 6.71
N ALA A 163 -4.54 4.92 7.00
CA ALA A 163 -3.12 4.69 6.80
C ALA A 163 -2.72 4.86 5.32
N LEU A 164 -3.47 4.25 4.39
CA LEU A 164 -3.23 4.43 2.97
C LEU A 164 -3.48 5.88 2.52
N ARG A 165 -4.48 6.55 3.08
CA ARG A 165 -4.71 7.98 2.80
C ARG A 165 -3.50 8.83 3.18
N GLU A 166 -2.86 8.55 4.31
CA GLU A 166 -1.64 9.22 4.74
C GLU A 166 -0.51 8.99 3.74
N VAL A 167 -0.28 7.73 3.34
CA VAL A 167 0.72 7.35 2.33
C VAL A 167 0.48 8.07 1.01
N ALA A 168 -0.78 8.09 0.53
CA ALA A 168 -1.13 8.75 -0.73
C ALA A 168 -0.80 10.24 -0.72
N VAL A 169 -1.20 10.96 0.34
CA VAL A 169 -0.91 12.39 0.49
C VAL A 169 0.60 12.64 0.54
N TRP A 170 1.31 11.82 1.32
CA TRP A 170 2.76 11.93 1.46
C TRP A 170 3.48 11.73 0.12
N LEU A 171 3.14 10.66 -0.62
CA LEU A 171 3.78 10.34 -1.91
C LEU A 171 3.51 11.42 -2.96
N ILE A 172 2.25 11.83 -3.11
CA ILE A 172 1.85 12.86 -4.09
C ILE A 172 2.55 14.20 -3.81
N LYS A 173 2.72 14.57 -2.52
CA LYS A 173 3.48 15.77 -2.14
C LYS A 173 4.95 15.67 -2.53
N LEU A 174 5.62 14.55 -2.27
CA LEU A 174 7.03 14.34 -2.64
C LEU A 174 7.23 14.27 -4.16
N GLN A 175 6.23 13.81 -4.90
CA GLN A 175 6.24 13.85 -6.36
C GLN A 175 5.93 15.25 -6.95
N GLY A 176 5.64 16.25 -6.10
CA GLY A 176 5.32 17.61 -6.53
C GLY A 176 3.95 17.77 -7.19
N LYS A 177 3.07 16.77 -7.02
CA LYS A 177 1.75 16.72 -7.69
C LYS A 177 0.59 17.20 -6.82
N TRP A 178 0.88 17.64 -5.58
CA TRP A 178 -0.15 18.02 -4.61
C TRP A 178 -1.07 19.14 -5.09
N GLN A 179 -0.54 20.11 -5.87
CA GLN A 179 -1.35 21.21 -6.40
C GLN A 179 -2.41 20.72 -7.40
N ASN A 180 -2.13 19.65 -8.15
CA ASN A 180 -3.11 19.05 -9.07
C ASN A 180 -4.33 18.54 -8.27
N GLU A 181 -4.07 17.88 -7.13
CA GLU A 181 -5.14 17.41 -6.24
C GLU A 181 -5.94 18.58 -5.64
N MET A 182 -5.27 19.64 -5.18
CA MET A 182 -5.97 20.81 -4.65
C MET A 182 -6.84 21.47 -5.73
N ASN A 183 -6.32 21.64 -6.92
CA ASN A 183 -7.09 22.20 -8.05
C ASN A 183 -8.32 21.37 -8.40
N HIS A 184 -8.23 20.02 -8.31
CA HIS A 184 -9.35 19.12 -8.53
C HIS A 184 -10.51 19.36 -7.55
N TYR A 185 -10.19 19.75 -6.31
CA TYR A 185 -11.17 20.07 -5.27
C TYR A 185 -11.46 21.57 -5.15
N HIS A 186 -10.95 22.41 -6.07
CA HIS A 186 -11.11 23.86 -6.05
C HIS A 186 -10.56 24.54 -4.79
N LEU A 187 -9.44 24.01 -4.25
CA LEU A 187 -8.73 24.50 -3.07
C LEU A 187 -7.40 25.16 -3.41
#